data_27be34039725d1c1c44e83416f7070be
#
_entry.id   27be34039725d1c1c44e83416f7070be
#
_cell.length_a   1.000
_cell.length_b   1.000
_cell.length_c   1.000
_cell.angle_alpha   90.00
_cell.angle_beta   90.00
_cell.angle_gamma   90.00
#
_symmetry.space_group_name_H-M   'P 1'
#
loop_
_entity.id
_entity.type
_entity.pdbx_description
1 polymer ?
#
loop_
_entity_poly.entity_id
_entity_poly.type
_entity_poly.pdbx_seq_one_letter_code
_entity_poly.pdbx_strand_id
1 'polypeptide(L)'
;MLFECKNLNLVYDEGKDMQTYALKNINLSIEENKFIGIIGPSGCGKSSLLYCLSGLKVPSTGSAYYKNISLKTLDPNEKSSLRKNEFGFIFQKHFLIDYMTVMENVLAAINDNSAESKKKALALLERLDIGNVADKKPHQLSGGQNQKVAIARALINNPKVIFADELTASLDHSNAKEVMKILEEYKDRATIIVVTHDEAILKNADEVIHLWDGSIKAIDTRGLAAL
;
A
#
# COMPACT_ATOMS: atom_id res chain seq x y z
N MET A 1 3.15 -1.18 -18.81
CA MET A 1 4.05 -1.19 -17.64
C MET A 1 3.65 -0.07 -16.71
N LEU A 2 3.30 -0.39 -15.46
CA LEU A 2 2.91 0.60 -14.45
C LEU A 2 4.12 1.07 -13.64
N PHE A 3 4.86 0.13 -13.06
CA PHE A 3 6.12 0.41 -12.37
C PHE A 3 7.30 -0.30 -13.02
N GLU A 4 8.46 0.35 -12.96
CA GLU A 4 9.74 -0.22 -13.35
C GLU A 4 10.82 0.21 -12.36
N CYS A 5 11.61 -0.73 -11.84
CA CYS A 5 12.83 -0.45 -11.08
C CYS A 5 14.04 -0.86 -11.90
N LYS A 6 15.04 0.02 -11.98
CA LYS A 6 16.31 -0.22 -12.69
C LYS A 6 17.49 -0.06 -11.73
N ASN A 7 18.17 -1.17 -11.44
CA ASN A 7 19.36 -1.25 -10.59
C ASN A 7 19.17 -0.46 -9.27
N LEU A 8 17.96 -0.56 -8.69
CA LEU A 8 17.58 0.24 -7.54
C LEU A 8 18.25 -0.30 -6.27
N ASN A 9 18.96 0.58 -5.58
CA ASN A 9 19.58 0.31 -4.29
C ASN A 9 19.10 1.34 -3.26
N LEU A 10 18.93 0.89 -2.03
CA LEU A 10 18.62 1.77 -0.91
C LEU A 10 19.50 1.42 0.28
N VAL A 11 20.23 2.42 0.75
CA VAL A 11 21.10 2.36 1.92
C VAL A 11 20.58 3.33 2.96
N TYR A 12 20.35 2.86 4.18
CA TYR A 12 20.08 3.71 5.34
C TYR A 12 21.41 4.04 6.03
N ASP A 13 21.48 5.23 6.61
CA ASP A 13 22.66 5.74 7.32
C ASP A 13 23.93 5.76 6.44
N GLU A 14 23.76 6.10 5.16
CA GLU A 14 24.86 6.22 4.19
C GLU A 14 25.90 7.25 4.71
N GLY A 15 27.17 6.84 4.67
CA GLY A 15 28.27 7.67 5.19
C GLY A 15 28.52 7.57 6.70
N LYS A 16 27.77 6.75 7.45
CA LYS A 16 28.05 6.43 8.86
C LYS A 16 28.79 5.09 9.00
N ASP A 17 29.37 4.84 10.19
CA ASP A 17 30.13 3.62 10.47
C ASP A 17 29.30 2.32 10.33
N MET A 18 27.98 2.40 10.52
CA MET A 18 27.05 1.28 10.33
C MET A 18 26.00 1.61 9.27
N GLN A 19 26.24 1.17 8.04
CA GLN A 19 25.29 1.30 6.92
C GLN A 19 24.40 0.05 6.81
N THR A 20 23.11 0.26 6.54
CA THR A 20 22.16 -0.85 6.29
C THR A 20 21.73 -0.83 4.82
N TYR A 21 22.14 -1.84 4.08
CA TYR A 21 21.70 -2.07 2.70
C TYR A 21 20.31 -2.71 2.69
N ALA A 22 19.29 -1.88 2.63
CA ALA A 22 17.90 -2.33 2.66
C ALA A 22 17.43 -2.90 1.31
N LEU A 23 17.94 -2.38 0.18
CA LEU A 23 17.68 -2.89 -1.15
C LEU A 23 18.97 -2.96 -1.95
N LYS A 24 19.15 -4.06 -2.70
CA LYS A 24 20.38 -4.37 -3.44
C LYS A 24 20.03 -4.76 -4.88
N ASN A 25 20.34 -3.91 -5.83
CA ASN A 25 20.20 -4.15 -7.28
C ASN A 25 18.81 -4.66 -7.68
N ILE A 26 17.76 -4.01 -7.21
CA ILE A 26 16.40 -4.38 -7.58
C ILE A 26 16.12 -3.99 -9.02
N ASN A 27 15.78 -5.00 -9.82
CA ASN A 27 15.21 -4.87 -11.15
C ASN A 27 13.84 -5.54 -11.14
N LEU A 28 12.79 -4.76 -11.39
CA LEU A 28 11.40 -5.18 -11.25
C LEU A 28 10.52 -4.45 -12.24
N SER A 29 9.55 -5.16 -12.79
CA SER A 29 8.50 -4.61 -13.65
C SER A 29 7.14 -5.04 -13.14
N ILE A 30 6.18 -4.11 -13.01
CA ILE A 30 4.81 -4.39 -12.57
C ILE A 30 3.86 -3.82 -13.62
N GLU A 31 2.92 -4.64 -14.08
CA GLU A 31 1.86 -4.25 -15.00
C GLU A 31 0.67 -3.61 -14.27
N GLU A 32 -0.19 -2.92 -15.04
CA GLU A 32 -1.44 -2.35 -14.51
C GLU A 32 -2.46 -3.45 -14.17
N ASN A 33 -3.36 -3.14 -13.22
CA ASN A 33 -4.48 -3.98 -12.82
C ASN A 33 -4.05 -5.41 -12.39
N LYS A 34 -2.95 -5.46 -11.64
CA LYS A 34 -2.43 -6.68 -11.05
C LYS A 34 -2.52 -6.63 -9.53
N PHE A 35 -2.69 -7.79 -8.92
CA PHE A 35 -2.51 -8.00 -7.50
C PHE A 35 -1.13 -8.62 -7.27
N ILE A 36 -0.23 -7.84 -6.66
CA ILE A 36 1.16 -8.19 -6.40
C ILE A 36 1.37 -8.41 -4.91
N GLY A 37 1.87 -9.57 -4.53
CA GLY A 37 2.37 -9.85 -3.19
C GLY A 37 3.88 -9.62 -3.11
N ILE A 38 4.36 -9.06 -2.01
CA ILE A 38 5.79 -8.98 -1.69
C ILE A 38 6.00 -9.69 -0.36
N ILE A 39 6.71 -10.80 -0.36
CA ILE A 39 6.97 -11.62 0.83
C ILE A 39 8.46 -11.77 1.12
N GLY A 40 8.76 -12.17 2.36
CA GLY A 40 10.12 -12.42 2.84
C GLY A 40 10.22 -12.20 4.34
N PRO A 41 11.35 -12.55 4.97
CA PRO A 41 11.55 -12.41 6.41
C PRO A 41 11.48 -10.96 6.88
N SER A 42 11.28 -10.77 8.19
CA SER A 42 11.34 -9.44 8.79
C SER A 42 12.69 -8.78 8.53
N GLY A 43 12.67 -7.49 8.19
CA GLY A 43 13.90 -6.72 7.91
C GLY A 43 14.52 -6.95 6.53
N CYS A 44 13.97 -7.81 5.66
CA CYS A 44 14.56 -8.08 4.34
C CYS A 44 14.37 -6.96 3.29
N GLY A 45 13.69 -5.85 3.62
CA GLY A 45 13.54 -4.69 2.73
C GLY A 45 12.16 -4.53 2.06
N LYS A 46 11.13 -5.32 2.42
CA LYS A 46 9.79 -5.27 1.81
C LYS A 46 9.16 -3.88 1.84
N SER A 47 9.02 -3.30 3.03
CA SER A 47 8.47 -1.93 3.18
C SER A 47 9.35 -0.88 2.49
N SER A 48 10.67 -1.09 2.48
CA SER A 48 11.61 -0.23 1.76
C SER A 48 11.36 -0.23 0.26
N LEU A 49 11.09 -1.41 -0.33
CA LEU A 49 10.72 -1.53 -1.75
C LEU A 49 9.39 -0.82 -2.02
N LEU A 50 8.37 -1.06 -1.19
CA LEU A 50 7.08 -0.38 -1.30
C LEU A 50 7.22 1.14 -1.22
N TYR A 51 8.07 1.66 -0.32
CA TYR A 51 8.29 3.10 -0.18
C TYR A 51 9.07 3.70 -1.36
N CYS A 52 9.98 2.95 -1.99
CA CYS A 52 10.62 3.40 -3.23
C CYS A 52 9.64 3.43 -4.41
N LEU A 53 8.80 2.40 -4.58
CA LEU A 53 7.77 2.34 -5.61
C LEU A 53 6.73 3.46 -5.47
N SER A 54 6.40 3.84 -4.23
CA SER A 54 5.41 4.90 -3.97
C SER A 54 5.99 6.33 -3.93
N GLY A 55 7.30 6.48 -4.15
CA GLY A 55 7.98 7.78 -4.08
C GLY A 55 8.04 8.39 -2.68
N LEU A 56 7.73 7.60 -1.63
CA LEU A 56 7.92 8.01 -0.23
C LEU A 56 9.40 8.01 0.16
N LYS A 57 10.19 7.15 -0.49
CA LYS A 57 11.65 7.08 -0.29
C LYS A 57 12.36 7.22 -1.62
N VAL A 58 13.39 8.03 -1.66
CA VAL A 58 14.27 8.15 -2.83
C VAL A 58 15.36 7.08 -2.73
N PRO A 59 15.58 6.25 -3.76
CA PRO A 59 16.67 5.28 -3.74
C PRO A 59 18.04 5.96 -3.72
N SER A 60 19.02 5.34 -3.06
CA SER A 60 20.42 5.82 -3.00
C SER A 60 21.04 5.81 -4.39
N THR A 61 20.88 4.73 -5.14
CA THR A 61 21.26 4.62 -6.55
C THR A 61 20.19 3.90 -7.37
N GLY A 62 20.28 3.99 -8.69
CA GLY A 62 19.24 3.47 -9.59
C GLY A 62 17.98 4.35 -9.57
N SER A 63 16.88 3.80 -10.05
CA SER A 63 15.63 4.57 -10.20
C SER A 63 14.40 3.68 -10.13
N ALA A 64 13.30 4.27 -9.60
CA ALA A 64 11.95 3.74 -9.74
C ALA A 64 11.16 4.67 -10.68
N TYR A 65 10.38 4.07 -11.57
CA TYR A 65 9.53 4.76 -12.54
C TYR A 65 8.07 4.40 -12.30
N TYR A 66 7.19 5.38 -12.46
CA TYR A 66 5.75 5.20 -12.52
C TYR A 66 5.25 5.71 -13.87
N LYS A 67 4.62 4.87 -14.69
CA LYS A 67 4.16 5.20 -16.06
C LYS A 67 5.27 5.89 -16.89
N ASN A 68 6.47 5.32 -16.87
CA ASN A 68 7.69 5.83 -17.51
C ASN A 68 8.25 7.16 -16.95
N ILE A 69 7.66 7.73 -15.90
CA ILE A 69 8.14 8.93 -15.22
C ILE A 69 9.06 8.51 -14.07
N SER A 70 10.31 8.99 -14.05
CA SER A 70 11.23 8.74 -12.93
C SER A 70 10.76 9.44 -11.67
N LEU A 71 10.45 8.66 -10.63
CA LEU A 71 10.03 9.21 -9.34
C LEU A 71 11.15 10.03 -8.65
N LYS A 72 12.40 9.81 -9.05
CA LYS A 72 13.56 10.55 -8.53
C LYS A 72 13.58 12.01 -9.05
N THR A 73 13.14 12.24 -10.28
CA THR A 73 13.19 13.57 -10.92
C THR A 73 12.02 14.47 -10.57
N LEU A 74 10.93 13.90 -10.04
CA LEU A 74 9.78 14.69 -9.60
C LEU A 74 10.14 15.57 -8.40
N ASP A 75 9.64 16.80 -8.40
CA ASP A 75 9.76 17.68 -7.25
C ASP A 75 8.83 17.26 -6.09
N PRO A 76 8.97 17.83 -4.88
CA PRO A 76 8.13 17.47 -3.73
C PRO A 76 6.62 17.67 -3.96
N ASN A 77 6.22 18.70 -4.71
CA ASN A 77 4.80 19.01 -4.98
C ASN A 77 4.23 18.01 -5.99
N GLU A 78 4.98 17.69 -7.05
CA GLU A 78 4.62 16.66 -8.03
C GLU A 78 4.46 15.30 -7.37
N LYS A 79 5.41 14.88 -6.50
CA LYS A 79 5.29 13.64 -5.71
C LYS A 79 4.07 13.65 -4.79
N SER A 80 3.78 14.78 -4.15
CA SER A 80 2.62 14.91 -3.28
C SER A 80 1.32 14.82 -4.08
N SER A 81 1.25 15.50 -5.23
CA SER A 81 0.11 15.45 -6.14
C SER A 81 -0.13 14.03 -6.67
N LEU A 82 0.94 13.35 -7.10
CA LEU A 82 0.87 11.96 -7.56
C LEU A 82 0.30 11.03 -6.46
N ARG A 83 0.85 11.11 -5.24
CA ARG A 83 0.37 10.31 -4.11
C ARG A 83 -1.08 10.61 -3.76
N LYS A 84 -1.47 11.89 -3.76
CA LYS A 84 -2.84 12.29 -3.46
C LYS A 84 -3.85 11.79 -4.49
N ASN A 85 -3.51 11.86 -5.78
CA ASN A 85 -4.47 11.64 -6.85
C ASN A 85 -4.50 10.18 -7.37
N GLU A 86 -3.36 9.46 -7.28
CA GLU A 86 -3.21 8.15 -7.91
C GLU A 86 -3.01 7.02 -6.90
N PHE A 87 -2.55 7.31 -5.65
CA PHE A 87 -2.13 6.29 -4.70
C PHE A 87 -3.01 6.25 -3.45
N GLY A 88 -3.38 5.05 -3.02
CA GLY A 88 -3.96 4.75 -1.72
C GLY A 88 -2.94 4.04 -0.84
N PHE A 89 -2.80 4.47 0.42
CA PHE A 89 -1.85 3.88 1.37
C PHE A 89 -2.55 3.26 2.57
N ILE A 90 -2.21 2.01 2.85
CA ILE A 90 -2.60 1.28 4.05
C ILE A 90 -1.31 0.87 4.74
N PHE A 91 -1.00 1.52 5.85
CA PHE A 91 0.22 1.26 6.63
C PHE A 91 -0.06 0.31 7.78
N GLN A 92 0.96 -0.41 8.24
CA GLN A 92 0.91 -1.24 9.45
C GLN A 92 0.47 -0.42 10.68
N LYS A 93 1.01 0.80 10.85
CA LYS A 93 0.51 1.79 11.80
C LYS A 93 -0.55 2.63 11.10
N HIS A 94 -1.75 2.72 11.66
CA HIS A 94 -2.92 3.29 11.00
C HIS A 94 -2.79 4.77 10.64
N PHE A 95 -1.96 5.54 11.36
CA PHE A 95 -1.76 6.99 11.18
C PHE A 95 -3.08 7.77 11.07
N LEU A 96 -4.05 7.41 11.92
CA LEU A 96 -5.29 8.17 12.04
C LEU A 96 -5.05 9.45 12.84
N ILE A 97 -5.84 10.49 12.54
CA ILE A 97 -5.78 11.77 13.23
C ILE A 97 -6.69 11.66 14.47
N ASP A 98 -6.09 11.64 15.65
CA ASP A 98 -6.74 11.24 16.91
C ASP A 98 -7.90 12.18 17.35
N TYR A 99 -7.85 13.46 16.98
CA TYR A 99 -8.89 14.43 17.28
C TYR A 99 -10.04 14.45 16.27
N MET A 100 -9.87 13.83 15.10
CA MET A 100 -10.89 13.69 14.06
C MET A 100 -11.76 12.45 14.29
N THR A 101 -13.03 12.51 13.87
CA THR A 101 -13.91 11.35 13.81
C THR A 101 -13.45 10.37 12.71
N VAL A 102 -14.03 9.18 12.68
CA VAL A 102 -13.83 8.19 11.60
C VAL A 102 -14.19 8.81 10.24
N MET A 103 -15.36 9.44 10.15
CA MET A 103 -15.80 10.12 8.93
C MET A 103 -14.81 11.18 8.47
N GLU A 104 -14.36 12.04 9.38
CA GLU A 104 -13.39 13.11 9.08
C GLU A 104 -12.02 12.54 8.66
N ASN A 105 -11.55 11.45 9.28
CA ASN A 105 -10.32 10.76 8.88
C ASN A 105 -10.37 10.24 7.44
N VAL A 106 -11.52 9.68 7.03
CA VAL A 106 -11.71 9.20 5.65
C VAL A 106 -11.75 10.38 4.68
N LEU A 107 -12.51 11.43 4.98
CA LEU A 107 -12.66 12.61 4.13
C LEU A 107 -11.39 13.46 4.02
N ALA A 108 -10.48 13.39 5.00
CA ALA A 108 -9.19 14.10 4.98
C ALA A 108 -8.34 13.73 3.75
N ALA A 109 -8.48 12.51 3.22
CA ALA A 109 -7.73 12.08 2.03
C ALA A 109 -8.12 12.83 0.75
N ILE A 110 -9.38 13.27 0.65
CA ILE A 110 -9.89 14.02 -0.52
C ILE A 110 -10.01 15.52 -0.26
N ASN A 111 -9.92 15.94 1.01
CA ASN A 111 -10.11 17.33 1.43
C ASN A 111 -11.44 17.93 0.94
N ASP A 112 -12.51 17.12 0.99
CA ASP A 112 -13.86 17.50 0.58
C ASP A 112 -14.90 17.01 1.61
N ASN A 113 -15.72 17.94 2.12
CA ASN A 113 -16.77 17.69 3.11
C ASN A 113 -18.20 17.84 2.52
N SER A 114 -18.32 17.77 1.19
CA SER A 114 -19.63 17.82 0.50
C SER A 114 -20.55 16.68 0.95
N ALA A 115 -21.85 16.86 0.78
CA ALA A 115 -22.83 15.81 1.09
C ALA A 115 -22.59 14.54 0.25
N GLU A 116 -22.11 14.70 -1.00
CA GLU A 116 -21.76 13.60 -1.88
C GLU A 116 -20.56 12.81 -1.34
N SER A 117 -19.48 13.50 -0.94
CA SER A 117 -18.30 12.89 -0.35
C SER A 117 -18.58 12.17 0.97
N LYS A 118 -19.45 12.76 1.82
CA LYS A 118 -19.92 12.09 3.05
C LYS A 118 -20.70 10.81 2.74
N LYS A 119 -21.60 10.84 1.76
CA LYS A 119 -22.35 9.64 1.32
C LYS A 119 -21.42 8.56 0.82
N LYS A 120 -20.41 8.92 0.01
CA LYS A 120 -19.39 7.99 -0.50
C LYS A 120 -18.54 7.40 0.64
N ALA A 121 -18.12 8.23 1.58
CA ALA A 121 -17.35 7.77 2.75
C ALA A 121 -18.19 6.82 3.62
N LEU A 122 -19.46 7.15 3.89
CA LEU A 122 -20.35 6.27 4.65
C LEU A 122 -20.54 4.91 3.97
N ALA A 123 -20.78 4.90 2.67
CA ALA A 123 -20.91 3.65 1.90
C ALA A 123 -19.64 2.77 1.98
N LEU A 124 -18.44 3.37 1.99
CA LEU A 124 -17.20 2.63 2.22
C LEU A 124 -17.10 2.08 3.64
N LEU A 125 -17.50 2.88 4.65
CA LEU A 125 -17.49 2.45 6.04
C LEU A 125 -18.50 1.31 6.28
N GLU A 126 -19.70 1.39 5.70
CA GLU A 126 -20.71 0.33 5.75
C GLU A 126 -20.20 -0.96 5.10
N ARG A 127 -19.54 -0.87 3.94
CA ARG A 127 -18.94 -2.01 3.25
C ARG A 127 -17.84 -2.68 4.07
N LEU A 128 -17.15 -1.94 4.95
CA LEU A 128 -16.15 -2.42 5.88
C LEU A 128 -16.74 -2.84 7.24
N ASP A 129 -18.07 -2.85 7.38
CA ASP A 129 -18.80 -3.18 8.61
C ASP A 129 -18.39 -2.28 9.81
N ILE A 130 -18.16 -1.00 9.53
CA ILE A 130 -17.86 0.04 10.54
C ILE A 130 -18.67 1.33 10.35
N GLY A 131 -19.78 1.30 9.59
CA GLY A 131 -20.64 2.47 9.39
C GLY A 131 -21.21 3.03 10.69
N ASN A 132 -21.49 2.16 11.67
CA ASN A 132 -22.05 2.51 12.99
C ASN A 132 -21.08 3.26 13.90
N VAL A 133 -19.80 3.39 13.54
CA VAL A 133 -18.78 4.13 14.32
C VAL A 133 -18.29 5.40 13.61
N ALA A 134 -18.99 5.85 12.55
CA ALA A 134 -18.57 6.99 11.72
C ALA A 134 -18.29 8.28 12.52
N ASP A 135 -19.05 8.52 13.61
CA ASP A 135 -18.91 9.70 14.48
C ASP A 135 -17.94 9.49 15.65
N LYS A 136 -17.41 8.27 15.84
CA LYS A 136 -16.43 7.99 16.89
C LYS A 136 -15.04 8.47 16.51
N LYS A 137 -14.19 8.65 17.53
CA LYS A 137 -12.77 8.98 17.36
C LYS A 137 -11.89 7.71 17.44
N PRO A 138 -10.67 7.72 16.89
CA PRO A 138 -9.78 6.55 16.86
C PRO A 138 -9.56 5.87 18.20
N HIS A 139 -9.42 6.63 19.28
CA HIS A 139 -9.22 6.08 20.63
C HIS A 139 -10.44 5.31 21.20
N GLN A 140 -11.60 5.43 20.57
CA GLN A 140 -12.85 4.73 20.95
C GLN A 140 -13.05 3.42 20.15
N LEU A 141 -12.10 3.08 19.28
CA LEU A 141 -12.16 1.95 18.35
C LEU A 141 -11.23 0.83 18.77
N SER A 142 -11.57 -0.40 18.37
CA SER A 142 -10.63 -1.52 18.41
C SER A 142 -9.51 -1.34 17.36
N GLY A 143 -8.41 -2.08 17.52
CA GLY A 143 -7.32 -2.07 16.54
C GLY A 143 -7.81 -2.44 15.12
N GLY A 144 -8.66 -3.47 15.01
CA GLY A 144 -9.23 -3.88 13.73
C GLY A 144 -10.17 -2.82 13.11
N GLN A 145 -10.96 -2.11 13.94
CA GLN A 145 -11.78 -0.99 13.45
C GLN A 145 -10.88 0.15 12.94
N ASN A 146 -9.82 0.52 13.66
CA ASN A 146 -8.86 1.52 13.21
C ASN A 146 -8.20 1.12 11.87
N GLN A 147 -7.89 -0.16 11.67
CA GLN A 147 -7.38 -0.66 10.41
C GLN A 147 -8.41 -0.49 9.27
N LYS A 148 -9.67 -0.85 9.52
CA LYS A 148 -10.75 -0.68 8.54
C LYS A 148 -10.97 0.81 8.18
N VAL A 149 -10.81 1.75 9.13
CA VAL A 149 -10.82 3.20 8.84
C VAL A 149 -9.66 3.61 7.94
N ALA A 150 -8.45 3.12 8.20
CA ALA A 150 -7.28 3.40 7.36
C ALA A 150 -7.47 2.87 5.92
N ILE A 151 -8.13 1.72 5.77
CA ILE A 151 -8.50 1.14 4.47
C ILE A 151 -9.53 2.02 3.76
N ALA A 152 -10.62 2.45 4.45
CA ALA A 152 -11.61 3.35 3.87
C ALA A 152 -10.96 4.66 3.39
N ARG A 153 -10.05 5.22 4.19
CA ARG A 153 -9.28 6.42 3.82
C ARG A 153 -8.42 6.21 2.58
N ALA A 154 -7.80 5.04 2.42
CA ALA A 154 -6.99 4.74 1.24
C ALA A 154 -7.84 4.61 -0.02
N LEU A 155 -9.09 4.13 0.09
CA LEU A 155 -9.96 3.82 -1.03
C LEU A 155 -10.87 4.97 -1.48
N ILE A 156 -11.10 5.99 -0.63
CA ILE A 156 -12.10 7.05 -0.88
C ILE A 156 -11.85 7.81 -2.19
N ASN A 157 -10.60 8.00 -2.57
CA ASN A 157 -10.21 8.74 -3.77
C ASN A 157 -10.16 7.87 -5.05
N ASN A 158 -10.64 6.61 -5.02
CA ASN A 158 -10.54 5.67 -6.15
C ASN A 158 -9.11 5.59 -6.73
N PRO A 159 -8.12 5.19 -5.92
CA PRO A 159 -6.73 5.19 -6.34
C PRO A 159 -6.49 4.26 -7.53
N LYS A 160 -5.45 4.57 -8.32
CA LYS A 160 -4.94 3.69 -9.40
C LYS A 160 -3.97 2.64 -8.87
N VAL A 161 -3.36 2.91 -7.72
CA VAL A 161 -2.48 1.97 -7.03
C VAL A 161 -2.83 1.95 -5.55
N ILE A 162 -2.95 0.76 -4.98
CA ILE A 162 -3.12 0.55 -3.55
C ILE A 162 -1.84 -0.07 -3.00
N PHE A 163 -1.15 0.65 -2.13
CA PHE A 163 0.00 0.15 -1.39
C PHE A 163 -0.42 -0.26 0.00
N ALA A 164 -0.20 -1.52 0.37
CA ALA A 164 -0.55 -2.06 1.68
C ALA A 164 0.68 -2.68 2.35
N ASP A 165 1.08 -2.14 3.49
CA ASP A 165 2.19 -2.61 4.30
C ASP A 165 1.64 -3.30 5.55
N GLU A 166 1.73 -4.65 5.61
CA GLU A 166 1.29 -5.52 6.73
C GLU A 166 -0.16 -5.23 7.18
N LEU A 167 -1.07 -5.03 6.23
CA LEU A 167 -2.44 -4.57 6.47
C LEU A 167 -3.29 -5.49 7.36
N THR A 168 -2.91 -6.75 7.50
CA THR A 168 -3.66 -7.74 8.28
C THR A 168 -3.10 -7.99 9.69
N ALA A 169 -1.99 -7.34 10.05
CA ALA A 169 -1.29 -7.58 11.32
C ALA A 169 -2.15 -7.28 12.58
N SER A 170 -3.15 -6.40 12.45
CA SER A 170 -4.07 -6.01 13.54
C SER A 170 -5.45 -6.66 13.44
N LEU A 171 -5.66 -7.56 12.45
CA LEU A 171 -6.93 -8.23 12.18
C LEU A 171 -6.86 -9.71 12.58
N ASP A 172 -7.96 -10.24 13.07
CA ASP A 172 -8.14 -11.68 13.14
C ASP A 172 -8.30 -12.28 11.73
N HIS A 173 -8.18 -13.58 11.62
CA HIS A 173 -8.16 -14.29 10.35
C HIS A 173 -9.44 -14.09 9.50
N SER A 174 -10.61 -13.95 10.13
CA SER A 174 -11.89 -13.70 9.44
C SER A 174 -11.92 -12.29 8.85
N ASN A 175 -11.62 -11.28 9.66
CA ASN A 175 -11.55 -9.89 9.23
C ASN A 175 -10.47 -9.66 8.16
N ALA A 176 -9.31 -10.36 8.28
CA ALA A 176 -8.24 -10.29 7.29
C ALA A 176 -8.73 -10.76 5.91
N LYS A 177 -9.44 -11.90 5.85
CA LYS A 177 -10.01 -12.41 4.58
C LYS A 177 -11.04 -11.47 3.98
N GLU A 178 -11.91 -10.90 4.81
CA GLU A 178 -12.94 -9.96 4.35
C GLU A 178 -12.32 -8.70 3.73
N VAL A 179 -11.32 -8.13 4.40
CA VAL A 179 -10.58 -6.97 3.90
C VAL A 179 -9.86 -7.30 2.59
N MET A 180 -9.20 -8.45 2.50
CA MET A 180 -8.54 -8.87 1.27
C MET A 180 -9.53 -9.00 0.12
N LYS A 181 -10.71 -9.60 0.36
CA LYS A 181 -11.77 -9.68 -0.65
C LYS A 181 -12.21 -8.30 -1.15
N ILE A 182 -12.38 -7.33 -0.23
CA ILE A 182 -12.70 -5.95 -0.62
C ILE A 182 -11.60 -5.33 -1.48
N LEU A 183 -10.32 -5.55 -1.16
CA LEU A 183 -9.22 -5.05 -1.98
C LEU A 183 -9.17 -5.74 -3.35
N GLU A 184 -9.37 -7.05 -3.41
CA GLU A 184 -9.38 -7.82 -4.66
C GLU A 184 -10.44 -7.30 -5.65
N GLU A 185 -11.59 -6.81 -5.17
CA GLU A 185 -12.63 -6.20 -6.00
C GLU A 185 -12.17 -4.87 -6.66
N TYR A 186 -11.06 -4.27 -6.19
CA TYR A 186 -10.45 -3.12 -6.84
C TYR A 186 -9.49 -3.50 -7.96
N LYS A 187 -9.13 -4.78 -8.14
CA LYS A 187 -8.16 -5.25 -9.13
C LYS A 187 -8.46 -4.79 -10.55
N ASP A 188 -9.72 -4.75 -10.95
CA ASP A 188 -10.12 -4.34 -12.32
C ASP A 188 -9.85 -2.85 -12.62
N ARG A 189 -9.56 -2.04 -11.60
CA ARG A 189 -9.40 -0.58 -11.72
C ARG A 189 -8.17 -0.01 -11.01
N ALA A 190 -7.48 -0.85 -10.23
CA ALA A 190 -6.29 -0.46 -9.49
C ALA A 190 -5.29 -1.61 -9.42
N THR A 191 -4.02 -1.29 -9.46
CA THR A 191 -2.95 -2.24 -9.12
C THR A 191 -2.82 -2.29 -7.60
N ILE A 192 -2.79 -3.50 -7.03
CA ILE A 192 -2.72 -3.73 -5.59
C ILE A 192 -1.34 -4.30 -5.28
N ILE A 193 -0.58 -3.65 -4.40
CA ILE A 193 0.74 -4.10 -3.96
C ILE A 193 0.69 -4.31 -2.45
N VAL A 194 0.77 -5.56 -2.02
CA VAL A 194 0.67 -5.97 -0.61
C VAL A 194 1.99 -6.52 -0.13
N VAL A 195 2.54 -5.91 0.91
CA VAL A 195 3.65 -6.45 1.69
C VAL A 195 3.10 -7.23 2.88
N THR A 196 3.52 -8.46 3.04
CA THR A 196 3.09 -9.32 4.15
C THR A 196 4.09 -10.43 4.44
N HIS A 197 3.97 -11.04 5.61
CA HIS A 197 4.62 -12.30 5.96
C HIS A 197 3.63 -13.48 5.94
N ASP A 198 2.33 -13.22 5.75
CA ASP A 198 1.28 -14.25 5.65
C ASP A 198 0.96 -14.54 4.17
N GLU A 199 1.46 -15.67 3.67
CA GLU A 199 1.20 -16.11 2.30
C GLU A 199 -0.27 -16.47 2.04
N ALA A 200 -1.03 -16.79 3.08
CA ALA A 200 -2.42 -17.22 2.92
C ALA A 200 -3.31 -16.10 2.36
N ILE A 201 -2.98 -14.84 2.64
CA ILE A 201 -3.71 -13.67 2.11
C ILE A 201 -3.37 -13.35 0.65
N LEU A 202 -2.31 -13.93 0.10
CA LEU A 202 -1.85 -13.74 -1.28
C LEU A 202 -2.32 -14.84 -2.23
N LYS A 203 -3.28 -15.67 -1.80
CA LYS A 203 -3.75 -16.81 -2.59
C LYS A 203 -4.21 -16.42 -4.01
N ASN A 204 -4.83 -15.24 -4.15
CA ASN A 204 -5.36 -14.71 -5.40
C ASN A 204 -4.43 -13.67 -6.06
N ALA A 205 -3.18 -13.54 -5.57
CA ALA A 205 -2.19 -12.66 -6.20
C ALA A 205 -1.81 -13.18 -7.58
N ASP A 206 -1.66 -12.26 -8.55
CA ASP A 206 -1.18 -12.60 -9.90
C ASP A 206 0.31 -12.93 -9.89
N GLU A 207 1.05 -12.19 -9.05
CA GLU A 207 2.50 -12.35 -8.90
C GLU A 207 2.87 -12.25 -7.43
N VAL A 208 3.83 -13.06 -7.01
CA VAL A 208 4.42 -13.00 -5.67
C VAL A 208 5.92 -12.83 -5.79
N ILE A 209 6.41 -11.71 -5.27
CA ILE A 209 7.82 -11.33 -5.27
C ILE A 209 8.44 -11.80 -3.95
N HIS A 210 9.42 -12.68 -4.02
CA HIS A 210 10.17 -13.18 -2.88
C HIS A 210 11.41 -12.30 -2.66
N LEU A 211 11.41 -11.53 -1.57
CA LEU A 211 12.52 -10.67 -1.19
C LEU A 211 13.32 -11.30 -0.05
N TRP A 212 14.65 -11.30 -0.18
CA TRP A 212 15.57 -11.81 0.82
C TRP A 212 16.84 -10.96 0.87
N ASP A 213 17.21 -10.49 2.04
CA ASP A 213 18.42 -9.68 2.26
C ASP A 213 18.56 -8.53 1.22
N GLY A 214 17.48 -7.79 1.01
CA GLY A 214 17.45 -6.65 0.09
C GLY A 214 17.40 -7.01 -1.39
N SER A 215 17.35 -8.28 -1.79
CA SER A 215 17.38 -8.73 -3.19
C SER A 215 16.15 -9.56 -3.54
N ILE A 216 15.66 -9.45 -4.79
CA ILE A 216 14.62 -10.34 -5.31
C ILE A 216 15.25 -11.70 -5.59
N LYS A 217 14.70 -12.77 -5.01
CA LYS A 217 15.16 -14.15 -5.20
C LYS A 217 14.34 -14.91 -6.24
N ALA A 218 13.04 -14.67 -6.27
CA ALA A 218 12.10 -15.27 -7.21
C ALA A 218 10.90 -14.36 -7.43
N ILE A 219 10.24 -14.51 -8.56
CA ILE A 219 8.91 -13.95 -8.85
C ILE A 219 8.05 -15.11 -9.35
N ASP A 220 7.04 -15.47 -8.56
CA ASP A 220 6.08 -16.50 -8.90
C ASP A 220 4.90 -15.85 -9.61
N THR A 221 4.67 -16.16 -10.87
CA THR A 221 3.49 -15.73 -11.61
C THR A 221 2.39 -16.76 -11.42
N ARG A 222 1.30 -16.37 -10.76
CA ARG A 222 0.13 -17.21 -10.48
C ARG A 222 -0.97 -16.79 -11.45
N GLY A 223 -1.47 -17.67 -12.28
CA GLY A 223 -2.57 -17.36 -13.20
C GLY A 223 -2.40 -17.84 -14.65
N LEU A 224 -1.29 -18.49 -14.99
CA LEU A 224 -1.09 -19.13 -16.29
C LEU A 224 -1.16 -20.69 -16.24
N ALA A 225 -1.52 -21.27 -15.10
CA ALA A 225 -1.54 -22.72 -14.90
C ALA A 225 -2.95 -23.31 -14.86
N ALA A 226 -3.91 -22.74 -15.60
CA ALA A 226 -5.24 -23.35 -15.81
C ALA A 226 -5.82 -22.86 -17.15
N LEU A 227 -5.24 -23.31 -18.26
CA LEU A 227 -5.87 -23.42 -19.57
C LEU A 227 -5.52 -24.77 -20.16
#